data_95b28941bd2436a02c3bb92e86203dbb
#
_entry.id   95b28941bd2436a02c3bb92e86203dbb
#
_cell.length_a   1.000
_cell.length_b   1.000
_cell.length_c   1.000
_cell.angle_alpha   90.00
_cell.angle_beta   90.00
_cell.angle_gamma   90.00
#
_symmetry.space_group_name_H-M   'P 1'
#
loop_
_entity.id
_entity.type
_entity.pdbx_description
1 polymer ?
#
loop_
_entity_poly.entity_id
_entity_poly.type
_entity_poly.pdbx_seq_one_letter_code
_entity_poly.pdbx_strand_id
1 'polypeptide(L)'
;MDQQQPDRLAVVGIHGHGAKHVENALELQRAGRARLVAVVDPRPPQPGDAGHDAGVAWFPTFGDLLSAPGSADRPDVVVLSTPIPTHLPLARAAMEAGMDVLLEKPTTASLAEHTELVAVAERTGRRVQVGFQTFGSHALRAAAELVGRGEIGDVVGIGAVGTWIRTAAYWARAPWAGRRRLDGRDVVDGVVTNPLAHAVATALRIGGATTAEDVAWVDTDLYRANPIEADDTSSVRVVGADGMRYGFGLTLCAAERTPARVLVLGTRGEIALEYEHDRLRLSTDRIAMDKTYGRTPLLEDLLDARADSSRTLLCDVRDTGAFMRVLEAVRTGADPTPLPDDVVDWRGEGDDRHPVVRDVAHWSERVARTQQTFAELGAPWTT
;
A
#
# COMPACT_ATOMS: atom_id res chain seq x y z
N MET A 1 -8.14 -27.92 28.12
CA MET A 1 -7.77 -26.79 27.24
C MET A 1 -8.97 -26.58 26.32
N ASP A 2 -9.81 -25.60 26.59
CA ASP A 2 -10.92 -25.25 25.70
C ASP A 2 -10.28 -24.92 24.33
N GLN A 3 -10.61 -25.69 23.29
CA GLN A 3 -10.24 -25.35 21.93
C GLN A 3 -11.05 -24.11 21.56
N GLN A 4 -10.42 -22.97 21.59
CA GLN A 4 -11.01 -21.73 21.11
C GLN A 4 -11.48 -21.98 19.67
N GLN A 5 -12.76 -21.73 19.39
CA GLN A 5 -13.29 -21.90 18.04
C GLN A 5 -12.50 -21.00 17.07
N PRO A 6 -12.18 -21.48 15.87
CA PRO A 6 -11.44 -20.69 14.89
C PRO A 6 -12.25 -19.44 14.50
N ASP A 7 -11.56 -18.31 14.34
CA ASP A 7 -12.16 -17.04 13.92
C ASP A 7 -12.93 -17.19 12.60
N ARG A 8 -14.09 -16.55 12.51
CA ARG A 8 -14.95 -16.54 11.33
C ARG A 8 -14.58 -15.34 10.46
N LEU A 9 -14.30 -15.60 9.19
CA LEU A 9 -13.88 -14.60 8.22
C LEU A 9 -15.00 -14.31 7.22
N ALA A 10 -15.13 -13.05 6.81
CA ALA A 10 -15.80 -12.68 5.58
C ALA A 10 -14.86 -11.89 4.67
N VAL A 11 -15.02 -12.02 3.34
CA VAL A 11 -14.30 -11.23 2.34
C VAL A 11 -15.30 -10.40 1.55
N VAL A 12 -15.09 -9.08 1.52
CA VAL A 12 -15.92 -8.11 0.81
C VAL A 12 -15.10 -7.55 -0.37
N GLY A 13 -15.66 -7.69 -1.59
CA GLY A 13 -14.94 -7.48 -2.84
C GLY A 13 -14.10 -8.71 -3.18
N ILE A 14 -14.66 -9.62 -3.97
CA ILE A 14 -14.08 -10.95 -4.24
C ILE A 14 -13.46 -11.09 -5.62
N HIS A 15 -13.56 -10.07 -6.44
CA HIS A 15 -12.99 -10.08 -7.78
C HIS A 15 -11.66 -9.31 -7.83
N GLY A 16 -10.83 -9.58 -8.84
CA GLY A 16 -9.50 -8.97 -8.95
C GLY A 16 -8.60 -9.33 -7.77
N HIS A 17 -8.12 -8.33 -7.01
CA HIS A 17 -7.26 -8.57 -5.84
C HIS A 17 -7.99 -9.33 -4.72
N GLY A 18 -9.29 -9.13 -4.58
CA GLY A 18 -10.10 -9.82 -3.58
C GLY A 18 -10.14 -11.34 -3.75
N ALA A 19 -10.00 -11.86 -4.97
CA ALA A 19 -9.90 -13.31 -5.19
C ALA A 19 -8.72 -13.92 -4.42
N LYS A 20 -7.59 -13.21 -4.33
CA LYS A 20 -6.44 -13.66 -3.56
C LYS A 20 -6.73 -13.70 -2.05
N HIS A 21 -7.52 -12.78 -1.54
CA HIS A 21 -7.96 -12.84 -0.13
C HIS A 21 -8.90 -14.01 0.15
N VAL A 22 -9.77 -14.37 -0.80
CA VAL A 22 -10.61 -15.59 -0.68
C VAL A 22 -9.73 -16.83 -0.65
N GLU A 23 -8.76 -16.96 -1.56
CA GLU A 23 -7.80 -18.08 -1.56
C GLU A 23 -7.04 -18.17 -0.22
N ASN A 24 -6.49 -17.07 0.27
CA ASN A 24 -5.76 -17.01 1.55
C ASN A 24 -6.67 -17.43 2.74
N ALA A 25 -7.94 -16.96 2.76
CA ALA A 25 -8.89 -17.34 3.80
C ALA A 25 -9.20 -18.85 3.77
N LEU A 26 -9.32 -19.44 2.58
CA LEU A 26 -9.50 -20.90 2.43
C LEU A 26 -8.24 -21.69 2.79
N GLU A 27 -7.04 -21.15 2.57
CA GLU A 27 -5.80 -21.74 3.06
C GLU A 27 -5.76 -21.77 4.60
N LEU A 28 -6.13 -20.67 5.26
CA LEU A 28 -6.25 -20.60 6.70
C LEU A 28 -7.32 -21.56 7.25
N GLN A 29 -8.42 -21.75 6.51
CA GLN A 29 -9.46 -22.72 6.87
C GLN A 29 -8.91 -24.16 6.79
N ARG A 30 -8.17 -24.51 5.74
CA ARG A 30 -7.53 -25.83 5.62
C ARG A 30 -6.50 -26.07 6.73
N ALA A 31 -5.83 -25.01 7.18
CA ALA A 31 -4.89 -25.05 8.30
C ALA A 31 -5.58 -25.05 9.69
N GLY A 32 -6.93 -24.97 9.75
CA GLY A 32 -7.69 -24.94 11.01
C GLY A 32 -7.55 -23.64 11.81
N ARG A 33 -7.02 -22.57 11.18
CA ARG A 33 -6.77 -21.27 11.84
C ARG A 33 -7.95 -20.31 11.81
N ALA A 34 -8.80 -20.43 10.80
CA ALA A 34 -9.98 -19.60 10.61
C ALA A 34 -11.03 -20.36 9.79
N ARG A 35 -12.25 -19.84 9.70
CA ARG A 35 -13.32 -20.36 8.87
C ARG A 35 -13.87 -19.25 7.98
N LEU A 36 -13.81 -19.40 6.66
CA LEU A 36 -14.45 -18.47 5.73
C LEU A 36 -15.96 -18.76 5.72
N VAL A 37 -16.75 -17.86 6.25
CA VAL A 37 -18.22 -18.04 6.43
C VAL A 37 -19.02 -17.29 5.37
N ALA A 38 -18.47 -16.20 4.79
CA ALA A 38 -19.19 -15.40 3.81
C ALA A 38 -18.25 -14.74 2.81
N VAL A 39 -18.76 -14.53 1.61
CA VAL A 39 -18.20 -13.64 0.59
C VAL A 39 -19.25 -12.62 0.17
N VAL A 40 -18.82 -11.37 -0.08
CA VAL A 40 -19.71 -10.26 -0.40
C VAL A 40 -19.20 -9.54 -1.64
N ASP A 41 -20.03 -9.46 -2.67
CA ASP A 41 -19.77 -8.67 -3.89
C ASP A 41 -21.09 -8.49 -4.65
N PRO A 42 -21.37 -7.33 -5.26
CA PRO A 42 -22.55 -7.16 -6.10
C PRO A 42 -22.66 -8.18 -7.25
N ARG A 43 -21.51 -8.68 -7.73
CA ARG A 43 -21.44 -9.76 -8.72
C ARG A 43 -21.23 -11.09 -7.99
N PRO A 44 -22.10 -12.09 -8.24
CA PRO A 44 -21.94 -13.39 -7.59
C PRO A 44 -20.64 -14.08 -8.06
N PRO A 45 -20.04 -14.92 -7.20
CA PRO A 45 -18.93 -15.78 -7.61
C PRO A 45 -19.39 -16.76 -8.68
N GLN A 46 -18.51 -17.08 -9.64
CA GLN A 46 -18.79 -17.98 -10.75
C GLN A 46 -18.14 -19.36 -10.51
N PRO A 47 -18.61 -20.43 -11.18
CA PRO A 47 -17.92 -21.70 -11.19
C PRO A 47 -16.44 -21.52 -11.59
N GLY A 48 -15.53 -22.06 -10.79
CA GLY A 48 -14.09 -21.86 -10.91
C GLY A 48 -13.53 -20.77 -9.99
N ASP A 49 -14.37 -19.90 -9.42
CA ASP A 49 -13.94 -19.00 -8.34
C ASP A 49 -13.82 -19.80 -7.03
N ALA A 50 -12.74 -19.58 -6.28
CA ALA A 50 -12.45 -20.38 -5.07
C ALA A 50 -13.58 -20.33 -4.02
N GLY A 51 -14.26 -19.18 -3.87
CA GLY A 51 -15.39 -19.03 -2.96
C GLY A 51 -16.65 -19.80 -3.40
N HIS A 52 -16.91 -19.87 -4.71
CA HIS A 52 -18.00 -20.68 -5.28
C HIS A 52 -17.75 -22.17 -5.06
N ASP A 53 -16.56 -22.62 -5.46
CA ASP A 53 -16.21 -24.06 -5.43
C ASP A 53 -16.11 -24.61 -3.99
N ALA A 54 -15.83 -23.74 -3.02
CA ALA A 54 -15.85 -24.07 -1.59
C ALA A 54 -17.26 -24.03 -0.96
N GLY A 55 -18.30 -23.63 -1.71
CA GLY A 55 -19.66 -23.53 -1.20
C GLY A 55 -19.86 -22.47 -0.12
N VAL A 56 -19.08 -21.39 -0.15
CA VAL A 56 -19.17 -20.30 0.82
C VAL A 56 -20.41 -19.45 0.58
N ALA A 57 -21.10 -19.05 1.63
CA ALA A 57 -22.29 -18.21 1.53
C ALA A 57 -21.96 -16.87 0.83
N TRP A 58 -22.74 -16.51 -0.18
CA TRP A 58 -22.61 -15.25 -0.91
C TRP A 58 -23.72 -14.27 -0.56
N PHE A 59 -23.33 -13.00 -0.45
CA PHE A 59 -24.24 -11.88 -0.22
C PHE A 59 -23.98 -10.76 -1.25
N PRO A 60 -25.02 -10.14 -1.85
CA PRO A 60 -24.83 -9.06 -2.82
C PRO A 60 -24.31 -7.77 -2.20
N THR A 61 -24.64 -7.50 -0.92
CA THR A 61 -24.17 -6.33 -0.18
C THR A 61 -23.72 -6.69 1.24
N PHE A 62 -22.87 -5.84 1.82
CA PHE A 62 -22.45 -6.02 3.21
C PHE A 62 -23.61 -5.84 4.20
N GLY A 63 -24.60 -5.02 3.86
CA GLY A 63 -25.84 -4.88 4.63
C GLY A 63 -26.66 -6.17 4.70
N ASP A 64 -26.71 -6.93 3.61
CA ASP A 64 -27.40 -8.22 3.58
C ASP A 64 -26.70 -9.23 4.53
N LEU A 65 -25.36 -9.26 4.53
CA LEU A 65 -24.60 -10.08 5.47
C LEU A 65 -24.89 -9.67 6.92
N LEU A 66 -24.90 -8.37 7.24
CA LEU A 66 -25.17 -7.87 8.60
C LEU A 66 -26.60 -8.18 9.07
N SER A 67 -27.55 -8.26 8.14
CA SER A 67 -28.97 -8.49 8.42
C SER A 67 -29.37 -9.97 8.38
N ALA A 68 -28.45 -10.85 7.96
CA ALA A 68 -28.74 -12.29 7.85
C ALA A 68 -29.08 -12.88 9.21
N PRO A 69 -30.15 -13.72 9.32
CA PRO A 69 -30.51 -14.37 10.55
C PRO A 69 -29.48 -15.46 10.91
N GLY A 70 -29.02 -15.47 12.14
CA GLY A 70 -28.12 -16.48 12.68
C GLY A 70 -26.82 -15.90 13.22
N SER A 71 -26.72 -15.74 14.54
CA SER A 71 -25.49 -15.26 15.21
C SER A 71 -24.31 -16.25 15.07
N ALA A 72 -24.60 -17.53 14.78
CA ALA A 72 -23.59 -18.58 14.69
C ALA A 72 -22.62 -18.42 13.50
N ASP A 73 -23.03 -17.70 12.44
CA ASP A 73 -22.21 -17.48 11.24
C ASP A 73 -21.80 -16.02 11.05
N ARG A 74 -22.00 -15.17 12.06
CA ARG A 74 -21.54 -13.77 12.00
C ARG A 74 -20.01 -13.75 12.01
N PRO A 75 -19.36 -13.03 11.05
CA PRO A 75 -17.90 -12.93 11.02
C PRO A 75 -17.34 -12.25 12.27
N ASP A 76 -16.16 -12.69 12.69
CA ASP A 76 -15.34 -12.03 13.72
C ASP A 76 -14.36 -11.03 13.08
N VAL A 77 -13.94 -11.33 11.84
CA VAL A 77 -13.03 -10.52 11.04
C VAL A 77 -13.57 -10.36 9.63
N VAL A 78 -13.49 -9.16 9.11
CA VAL A 78 -13.82 -8.87 7.71
C VAL A 78 -12.59 -8.36 6.95
N VAL A 79 -12.37 -8.91 5.76
CA VAL A 79 -11.39 -8.43 4.79
C VAL A 79 -12.10 -7.53 3.79
N LEU A 80 -11.67 -6.27 3.68
CA LEU A 80 -12.24 -5.29 2.75
C LEU A 80 -11.25 -5.06 1.59
N SER A 81 -11.62 -5.57 0.40
CA SER A 81 -10.85 -5.43 -0.84
C SER A 81 -11.74 -4.81 -1.93
N THR A 82 -12.24 -3.62 -1.64
CA THR A 82 -13.23 -2.90 -2.44
C THR A 82 -12.65 -1.58 -2.97
N PRO A 83 -13.34 -0.85 -3.86
CA PRO A 83 -12.88 0.48 -4.27
C PRO A 83 -12.73 1.45 -3.09
N ILE A 84 -11.67 2.27 -3.12
CA ILE A 84 -11.25 3.16 -2.03
C ILE A 84 -12.41 3.99 -1.42
N PRO A 85 -13.33 4.61 -2.20
CA PRO A 85 -14.43 5.39 -1.63
C PRO A 85 -15.42 4.59 -0.77
N THR A 86 -15.32 3.27 -0.75
CA THR A 86 -16.17 2.40 0.07
C THR A 86 -15.48 1.93 1.35
N HIS A 87 -14.18 2.22 1.53
CA HIS A 87 -13.39 1.73 2.66
C HIS A 87 -13.93 2.23 4.00
N LEU A 88 -14.05 3.56 4.17
CA LEU A 88 -14.56 4.13 5.43
C LEU A 88 -15.97 3.65 5.79
N PRO A 89 -17.01 3.73 4.92
CA PRO A 89 -18.35 3.29 5.28
C PRO A 89 -18.43 1.78 5.60
N LEU A 90 -17.71 0.93 4.88
CA LEU A 90 -17.73 -0.51 5.14
C LEU A 90 -16.96 -0.87 6.41
N ALA A 91 -15.76 -0.29 6.63
CA ALA A 91 -14.97 -0.51 7.82
C ALA A 91 -15.71 -0.03 9.08
N ARG A 92 -16.36 1.13 9.01
CA ARG A 92 -17.23 1.64 10.10
C ARG A 92 -18.34 0.64 10.42
N ALA A 93 -19.12 0.22 9.43
CA ALA A 93 -20.20 -0.73 9.64
C ALA A 93 -19.71 -2.05 10.23
N ALA A 94 -18.56 -2.55 9.81
CA ALA A 94 -17.93 -3.74 10.36
C ALA A 94 -17.54 -3.56 11.83
N MET A 95 -16.85 -2.48 12.17
CA MET A 95 -16.41 -2.19 13.53
C MET A 95 -17.57 -1.96 14.49
N GLU A 96 -18.60 -1.22 14.06
CA GLU A 96 -19.83 -0.99 14.84
C GLU A 96 -20.64 -2.28 15.04
N ALA A 97 -20.49 -3.24 14.12
CA ALA A 97 -21.04 -4.59 14.26
C ALA A 97 -20.16 -5.54 15.10
N GLY A 98 -19.03 -5.05 15.64
CA GLY A 98 -18.14 -5.80 16.53
C GLY A 98 -17.06 -6.63 15.85
N MET A 99 -16.81 -6.42 14.55
CA MET A 99 -15.78 -7.13 13.76
C MET A 99 -14.47 -6.37 13.77
N ASP A 100 -13.35 -7.09 13.73
CA ASP A 100 -12.05 -6.54 13.38
C ASP A 100 -11.89 -6.53 11.85
N VAL A 101 -11.02 -5.67 11.32
CA VAL A 101 -10.93 -5.38 9.89
C VAL A 101 -9.52 -5.59 9.36
N LEU A 102 -9.37 -6.33 8.26
CA LEU A 102 -8.23 -6.19 7.34
C LEU A 102 -8.67 -5.32 6.17
N LEU A 103 -8.11 -4.13 6.05
CA LEU A 103 -8.48 -3.14 5.05
C LEU A 103 -7.39 -3.01 3.98
N GLU A 104 -7.75 -3.14 2.70
CA GLU A 104 -6.80 -2.88 1.63
C GLU A 104 -6.31 -1.42 1.60
N LYS A 105 -5.09 -1.26 1.07
CA LYS A 105 -4.46 0.06 0.91
C LYS A 105 -4.95 0.77 -0.37
N PRO A 106 -4.93 2.11 -0.43
CA PRO A 106 -4.77 3.02 0.70
C PRO A 106 -5.95 2.94 1.64
N THR A 107 -5.77 3.33 2.89
CA THR A 107 -6.82 3.21 3.93
C THR A 107 -8.12 3.90 3.55
N THR A 108 -8.01 5.10 2.96
CA THR A 108 -9.14 5.96 2.54
C THR A 108 -8.70 6.85 1.38
N ALA A 109 -9.62 7.61 0.82
CA ALA A 109 -9.36 8.55 -0.27
C ALA A 109 -8.79 9.91 0.19
N SER A 110 -8.91 10.22 1.48
CA SER A 110 -8.44 11.49 2.07
C SER A 110 -7.93 11.32 3.50
N LEU A 111 -7.12 12.27 3.96
CA LEU A 111 -6.65 12.32 5.34
C LEU A 111 -7.81 12.51 6.33
N ALA A 112 -8.83 13.28 5.97
CA ALA A 112 -10.01 13.49 6.81
C ALA A 112 -10.78 12.18 7.07
N GLU A 113 -11.01 11.39 6.01
CA GLU A 113 -11.63 10.06 6.15
C GLU A 113 -10.76 9.10 6.97
N HIS A 114 -9.44 9.18 6.83
CA HIS A 114 -8.51 8.39 7.64
C HIS A 114 -8.62 8.75 9.13
N THR A 115 -8.63 10.04 9.47
CA THR A 115 -8.82 10.50 10.86
C THR A 115 -10.12 9.97 11.43
N GLU A 116 -11.20 10.01 10.65
CA GLU A 116 -12.48 9.46 11.05
C GLU A 116 -12.44 7.93 11.25
N LEU A 117 -11.74 7.21 10.36
CA LEU A 117 -11.56 5.75 10.47
C LEU A 117 -10.82 5.38 11.77
N VAL A 118 -9.75 6.10 12.10
CA VAL A 118 -9.01 5.93 13.37
C VAL A 118 -9.92 6.19 14.56
N ALA A 119 -10.69 7.28 14.56
CA ALA A 119 -11.61 7.61 15.65
C ALA A 119 -12.71 6.53 15.82
N VAL A 120 -13.18 5.91 14.73
CA VAL A 120 -14.13 4.80 14.80
C VAL A 120 -13.47 3.56 15.43
N ALA A 121 -12.24 3.22 15.02
CA ALA A 121 -11.50 2.09 15.59
C ALA A 121 -11.29 2.26 17.12
N GLU A 122 -10.91 3.46 17.55
CA GLU A 122 -10.74 3.78 18.98
C GLU A 122 -12.05 3.69 19.75
N ARG A 123 -13.12 4.29 19.24
CA ARG A 123 -14.44 4.29 19.90
C ARG A 123 -15.02 2.89 20.04
N THR A 124 -14.83 2.04 19.05
CA THR A 124 -15.36 0.66 19.04
C THR A 124 -14.44 -0.35 19.70
N GLY A 125 -13.18 0.01 19.93
CA GLY A 125 -12.14 -0.89 20.43
C GLY A 125 -11.80 -2.02 19.43
N ARG A 126 -12.11 -1.82 18.14
CA ARG A 126 -11.81 -2.80 17.08
C ARG A 126 -10.45 -2.57 16.47
N ARG A 127 -9.83 -3.67 16.02
CA ARG A 127 -8.55 -3.64 15.35
C ARG A 127 -8.76 -3.41 13.86
N VAL A 128 -7.91 -2.57 13.25
CA VAL A 128 -7.87 -2.35 11.80
C VAL A 128 -6.43 -2.55 11.32
N GLN A 129 -6.19 -3.69 10.69
CA GLN A 129 -4.94 -4.01 10.00
C GLN A 129 -5.01 -3.49 8.57
N VAL A 130 -4.03 -2.72 8.12
CA VAL A 130 -4.01 -2.16 6.76
C VAL A 130 -3.14 -3.00 5.83
N GLY A 131 -3.58 -3.19 4.59
CA GLY A 131 -2.98 -4.04 3.57
C GLY A 131 -1.62 -3.56 3.02
N PHE A 132 -0.81 -2.84 3.78
CA PHE A 132 0.58 -2.60 3.42
C PHE A 132 1.42 -3.86 3.71
N GLN A 133 1.35 -4.83 2.81
CA GLN A 133 1.97 -6.16 2.94
C GLN A 133 3.48 -6.12 3.27
N THR A 134 4.15 -5.02 2.91
CA THR A 134 5.57 -4.81 3.21
C THR A 134 5.85 -4.69 4.70
N PHE A 135 4.88 -4.29 5.51
CA PHE A 135 5.06 -4.19 6.98
C PHE A 135 5.14 -5.55 7.66
N GLY A 136 4.67 -6.61 7.00
CA GLY A 136 4.88 -7.99 7.42
C GLY A 136 6.27 -8.53 7.10
N SER A 137 7.09 -7.82 6.33
CA SER A 137 8.44 -8.25 5.96
C SER A 137 9.39 -8.25 7.16
N HIS A 138 10.05 -9.38 7.41
CA HIS A 138 11.09 -9.44 8.43
C HIS A 138 12.35 -8.66 8.02
N ALA A 139 12.54 -8.39 6.71
CA ALA A 139 13.59 -7.54 6.20
C ALA A 139 13.41 -6.07 6.64
N LEU A 140 12.16 -5.59 6.73
CA LEU A 140 11.85 -4.25 7.24
C LEU A 140 12.31 -4.09 8.70
N ARG A 141 12.00 -5.08 9.55
CA ARG A 141 12.43 -5.08 10.94
C ARG A 141 13.96 -5.15 11.05
N ALA A 142 14.59 -6.01 10.24
CA ALA A 142 16.05 -6.12 10.21
C ALA A 142 16.71 -4.81 9.76
N ALA A 143 16.13 -4.07 8.80
CA ALA A 143 16.61 -2.75 8.41
C ALA A 143 16.56 -1.75 9.58
N ALA A 144 15.44 -1.68 10.30
CA ALA A 144 15.30 -0.83 11.48
C ALA A 144 16.30 -1.21 12.60
N GLU A 145 16.53 -2.50 12.83
CA GLU A 145 17.53 -2.97 13.81
C GLU A 145 18.96 -2.57 13.42
N LEU A 146 19.34 -2.67 12.14
CA LEU A 146 20.66 -2.26 11.65
C LEU A 146 20.86 -0.74 11.79
N VAL A 147 19.84 0.05 11.48
CA VAL A 147 19.84 1.51 11.72
C VAL A 147 20.01 1.80 13.22
N GLY A 148 19.20 1.17 14.07
CA GLY A 148 19.24 1.37 15.53
C GLY A 148 20.57 0.98 16.17
N ARG A 149 21.32 0.03 15.57
CA ARG A 149 22.69 -0.34 16.00
C ARG A 149 23.76 0.60 15.46
N GLY A 150 23.40 1.58 14.62
CA GLY A 150 24.35 2.52 14.01
C GLY A 150 25.28 1.89 12.98
N GLU A 151 24.90 0.78 12.35
CA GLU A 151 25.75 0.07 11.37
C GLU A 151 26.13 0.96 10.17
N ILE A 152 25.24 1.84 9.74
CA ILE A 152 25.46 2.79 8.65
C ILE A 152 25.84 4.21 9.15
N GLY A 153 26.08 4.39 10.45
CA GLY A 153 26.27 5.70 11.06
C GLY A 153 24.98 6.46 11.25
N ASP A 154 25.06 7.79 11.28
CA ASP A 154 23.87 8.66 11.36
C ASP A 154 23.11 8.61 10.03
N VAL A 155 21.78 8.48 10.08
CA VAL A 155 20.94 8.50 8.88
C VAL A 155 20.87 9.94 8.37
N VAL A 156 21.26 10.14 7.11
CA VAL A 156 21.26 11.46 6.46
C VAL A 156 20.05 11.68 5.56
N GLY A 157 19.36 10.61 5.19
CA GLY A 157 18.13 10.65 4.40
C GLY A 157 17.63 9.26 4.03
N ILE A 158 16.37 9.19 3.63
CA ILE A 158 15.72 7.96 3.19
C ILE A 158 15.12 8.19 1.81
N GLY A 159 15.28 7.22 0.92
CA GLY A 159 14.73 7.29 -0.43
C GLY A 159 13.87 6.10 -0.79
N ALA A 160 13.00 6.27 -1.79
CA ALA A 160 12.37 5.16 -2.46
C ALA A 160 12.48 5.31 -3.98
N VAL A 161 12.80 4.22 -4.66
CA VAL A 161 12.88 4.15 -6.13
C VAL A 161 11.93 3.08 -6.61
N GLY A 162 11.07 3.45 -7.55
CA GLY A 162 10.19 2.51 -8.24
C GLY A 162 10.17 2.82 -9.73
N THR A 163 10.68 1.89 -10.52
CA THR A 163 10.76 2.02 -12.00
C THR A 163 10.05 0.84 -12.63
N TRP A 164 8.73 1.00 -12.79
CA TRP A 164 7.86 -0.02 -13.35
C TRP A 164 7.36 0.34 -14.75
N ILE A 165 6.70 -0.60 -15.36
CA ILE A 165 6.02 -0.44 -16.65
C ILE A 165 4.54 -0.74 -16.44
N ARG A 166 3.66 0.13 -16.99
CA ARG A 166 2.24 -0.13 -17.08
C ARG A 166 1.77 0.14 -18.51
N THR A 167 1.09 -0.84 -19.07
CA THR A 167 0.60 -0.81 -20.44
C THR A 167 -0.83 -0.26 -20.54
N ALA A 168 -1.35 -0.06 -21.74
CA ALA A 168 -2.72 0.38 -21.96
C ALA A 168 -3.74 -0.55 -21.30
N ALA A 169 -3.52 -1.87 -21.34
CA ALA A 169 -4.37 -2.84 -20.65
C ALA A 169 -4.48 -2.60 -19.14
N TYR A 170 -3.39 -2.16 -18.50
CA TYR A 170 -3.44 -1.82 -17.06
C TYR A 170 -4.39 -0.66 -16.78
N TRP A 171 -4.39 0.37 -17.60
CA TRP A 171 -5.26 1.53 -17.44
C TRP A 171 -6.71 1.24 -17.82
N ALA A 172 -6.95 0.25 -18.69
CA ALA A 172 -8.29 -0.22 -19.06
C ALA A 172 -8.91 -1.23 -18.08
N ARG A 173 -8.18 -1.67 -17.02
CA ARG A 173 -8.59 -2.73 -16.10
C ARG A 173 -9.85 -2.44 -15.29
N ALA A 174 -10.15 -1.16 -15.06
CA ALA A 174 -11.30 -0.72 -14.27
C ALA A 174 -11.64 0.76 -14.56
N PRO A 175 -12.89 1.20 -14.34
CA PRO A 175 -13.30 2.58 -14.59
C PRO A 175 -12.56 3.64 -13.77
N TRP A 176 -12.01 3.27 -12.61
CA TRP A 176 -11.26 4.15 -11.71
C TRP A 176 -9.76 4.21 -12.02
N ALA A 177 -9.28 3.32 -12.92
CA ALA A 177 -7.84 3.25 -13.22
C ALA A 177 -7.32 4.55 -13.84
N GLY A 178 -6.24 5.09 -13.27
CA GLY A 178 -5.63 6.35 -13.70
C GLY A 178 -6.48 7.59 -13.46
N ARG A 179 -7.53 7.53 -12.65
CA ARG A 179 -8.38 8.67 -12.33
C ARG A 179 -7.97 9.33 -11.01
N ARG A 180 -8.14 10.63 -10.94
CA ARG A 180 -8.10 11.38 -9.68
C ARG A 180 -9.46 11.32 -9.00
N ARG A 181 -10.54 11.37 -9.79
CA ARG A 181 -11.93 11.28 -9.33
C ARG A 181 -12.76 10.38 -10.23
N LEU A 182 -13.74 9.74 -9.63
CA LEU A 182 -14.77 8.96 -10.34
C LEU A 182 -16.13 9.27 -9.69
N ASP A 183 -17.11 9.69 -10.49
CA ASP A 183 -18.48 10.04 -10.04
C ASP A 183 -18.46 11.04 -8.86
N GLY A 184 -17.59 12.04 -8.92
CA GLY A 184 -17.44 13.09 -7.90
C GLY A 184 -16.72 12.66 -6.62
N ARG A 185 -16.25 11.42 -6.53
CA ARG A 185 -15.50 10.88 -5.38
C ARG A 185 -14.01 10.80 -5.71
N ASP A 186 -13.17 11.11 -4.72
CA ASP A 186 -11.73 10.98 -4.86
C ASP A 186 -11.33 9.49 -4.95
N VAL A 187 -10.45 9.17 -5.90
CA VAL A 187 -9.89 7.82 -6.14
C VAL A 187 -8.37 7.87 -6.04
N VAL A 188 -7.76 8.89 -6.61
CA VAL A 188 -6.32 9.19 -6.56
C VAL A 188 -5.46 7.98 -6.98
N ASP A 189 -5.77 7.36 -8.17
CA ASP A 189 -5.07 6.16 -8.67
C ASP A 189 -3.80 6.54 -9.45
N GLY A 190 -2.85 7.20 -8.77
CA GLY A 190 -1.54 7.57 -9.31
C GLY A 190 -0.41 6.68 -8.84
N VAL A 191 0.81 6.91 -9.39
CA VAL A 191 1.99 6.10 -9.09
C VAL A 191 2.35 6.15 -7.61
N VAL A 192 2.21 7.32 -6.97
CA VAL A 192 2.54 7.54 -5.56
C VAL A 192 1.55 6.83 -4.64
N THR A 193 0.28 6.88 -4.99
CA THR A 193 -0.83 6.53 -4.07
C THR A 193 -1.35 5.11 -4.23
N ASN A 194 -1.06 4.44 -5.36
CA ASN A 194 -1.49 3.07 -5.58
C ASN A 194 -0.34 2.12 -5.99
N PRO A 195 0.20 2.08 -7.22
CA PRO A 195 1.17 1.03 -7.58
C PRO A 195 2.42 1.02 -6.70
N LEU A 196 3.00 2.17 -6.39
CA LEU A 196 4.21 2.29 -5.58
C LEU A 196 3.95 2.84 -4.15
N ALA A 197 2.71 2.83 -3.69
CA ALA A 197 2.33 3.20 -2.32
C ALA A 197 3.12 2.42 -1.25
N HIS A 198 3.41 1.15 -1.52
CA HIS A 198 4.23 0.33 -0.62
C HIS A 198 5.65 0.88 -0.44
N ALA A 199 6.27 1.44 -1.49
CA ALA A 199 7.59 2.05 -1.41
C ALA A 199 7.58 3.27 -0.48
N VAL A 200 6.57 4.14 -0.65
CA VAL A 200 6.37 5.34 0.16
C VAL A 200 6.13 4.98 1.63
N ALA A 201 5.13 4.13 1.89
CA ALA A 201 4.78 3.71 3.25
C ALA A 201 5.95 3.02 3.97
N THR A 202 6.70 2.16 3.25
CA THR A 202 7.86 1.45 3.82
C THR A 202 8.99 2.40 4.16
N ALA A 203 9.28 3.40 3.31
CA ALA A 203 10.31 4.40 3.57
C ALA A 203 9.97 5.25 4.80
N LEU A 204 8.72 5.73 4.89
CA LEU A 204 8.22 6.48 6.05
C LEU A 204 8.33 5.63 7.34
N ARG A 205 7.91 4.36 7.29
CA ARG A 205 7.97 3.44 8.44
C ARG A 205 9.40 3.21 8.93
N ILE A 206 10.37 3.02 8.03
CA ILE A 206 11.79 2.84 8.40
C ILE A 206 12.33 4.09 9.09
N GLY A 207 11.93 5.26 8.64
CA GLY A 207 12.34 6.53 9.23
C GLY A 207 11.58 6.92 10.51
N GLY A 208 10.63 6.08 10.96
CA GLY A 208 9.86 6.32 12.17
C GLY A 208 8.63 7.21 12.00
N ALA A 209 8.35 7.70 10.78
CA ALA A 209 7.13 8.47 10.51
C ALA A 209 5.93 7.52 10.32
N THR A 210 4.99 7.54 11.26
CA THR A 210 3.82 6.66 11.29
C THR A 210 2.51 7.44 11.28
N THR A 211 2.44 8.55 12.00
CA THR A 211 1.25 9.39 12.09
C THR A 211 1.32 10.57 11.11
N ALA A 212 0.20 11.24 10.88
CA ALA A 212 0.16 12.43 10.03
C ALA A 212 0.99 13.59 10.60
N GLU A 213 1.08 13.67 11.91
CA GLU A 213 1.81 14.67 12.68
C GLU A 213 3.33 14.49 12.56
N ASP A 214 3.81 13.27 12.28
CA ASP A 214 5.22 13.00 12.04
C ASP A 214 5.72 13.61 10.72
N VAL A 215 4.81 14.12 9.87
CA VAL A 215 5.13 14.75 8.58
C VAL A 215 4.90 16.26 8.66
N ALA A 216 5.99 17.02 8.73
CA ALA A 216 5.92 18.47 8.77
C ALA A 216 5.55 19.08 7.42
N TRP A 217 6.10 18.54 6.32
CA TRP A 217 5.90 19.09 4.99
C TRP A 217 6.07 18.05 3.88
N VAL A 218 5.30 18.24 2.78
CA VAL A 218 5.34 17.42 1.58
C VAL A 218 5.37 18.31 0.35
N ASP A 219 6.32 18.04 -0.55
CA ASP A 219 6.45 18.66 -1.84
C ASP A 219 6.32 17.63 -2.95
N THR A 220 5.58 17.95 -4.00
CA THR A 220 5.25 16.98 -5.04
C THR A 220 5.46 17.56 -6.43
N ASP A 221 6.24 16.88 -7.26
CA ASP A 221 6.25 17.08 -8.70
C ASP A 221 5.52 15.91 -9.35
N LEU A 222 4.35 16.17 -9.91
CA LEU A 222 3.49 15.16 -10.50
C LEU A 222 3.44 15.30 -12.01
N TYR A 223 3.79 14.23 -12.72
CA TYR A 223 3.79 14.17 -14.18
C TYR A 223 3.01 12.97 -14.69
N ARG A 224 2.59 13.04 -15.96
CA ARG A 224 1.94 11.94 -16.66
C ARG A 224 2.39 11.88 -18.12
N ALA A 225 2.73 10.68 -18.59
CA ALA A 225 2.98 10.37 -19.99
C ALA A 225 1.78 9.67 -20.63
N ASN A 226 1.03 8.87 -19.84
CA ASN A 226 -0.20 8.23 -20.29
C ASN A 226 -1.37 9.22 -20.37
N PRO A 227 -2.40 8.95 -21.23
CA PRO A 227 -3.61 9.76 -21.30
C PRO A 227 -4.55 9.47 -20.13
N ILE A 228 -4.09 9.71 -18.91
CA ILE A 228 -4.80 9.51 -17.65
C ILE A 228 -4.92 10.83 -16.88
N GLU A 229 -5.71 10.87 -15.81
CA GLU A 229 -5.85 12.06 -14.96
C GLU A 229 -4.80 12.09 -13.83
N ALA A 230 -4.45 10.91 -13.31
CA ALA A 230 -3.50 10.76 -12.24
C ALA A 230 -2.04 10.82 -12.74
N ASP A 231 -1.12 10.83 -11.81
CA ASP A 231 0.32 10.79 -12.07
C ASP A 231 0.80 9.39 -12.40
N ASP A 232 1.74 9.27 -13.35
CA ASP A 232 2.46 8.02 -13.64
C ASP A 232 3.98 8.15 -13.50
N THR A 233 4.46 9.38 -13.31
CA THR A 233 5.87 9.71 -13.07
C THR A 233 5.93 10.86 -12.08
N SER A 234 6.55 10.63 -10.93
CA SER A 234 6.49 11.62 -9.82
C SER A 234 7.76 11.62 -8.99
N SER A 235 8.12 12.80 -8.51
CA SER A 235 9.01 12.95 -7.38
C SER A 235 8.25 13.55 -6.18
N VAL A 236 8.52 13.01 -5.01
CA VAL A 236 7.96 13.51 -3.75
C VAL A 236 9.08 13.71 -2.75
N ARG A 237 9.14 14.89 -2.16
CA ARG A 237 9.98 15.19 -1.01
C ARG A 237 9.12 15.30 0.23
N VAL A 238 9.52 14.61 1.30
CA VAL A 238 8.88 14.71 2.61
C VAL A 238 9.92 15.16 3.63
N VAL A 239 9.52 16.05 4.53
CA VAL A 239 10.29 16.44 5.70
C VAL A 239 9.51 16.01 6.93
N GLY A 240 10.12 15.16 7.75
CA GLY A 240 9.56 14.73 9.02
C GLY A 240 9.55 15.86 10.06
N ALA A 241 8.72 15.73 11.07
CA ALA A 241 8.66 16.68 12.18
C ALA A 241 9.98 16.69 13.00
N ASP A 242 10.72 15.60 12.96
CA ASP A 242 12.07 15.44 13.52
C ASP A 242 13.19 15.96 12.60
N GLY A 243 12.86 16.45 11.40
CA GLY A 243 13.79 16.94 10.40
C GLY A 243 14.32 15.86 9.45
N MET A 244 13.93 14.59 9.58
CA MET A 244 14.28 13.53 8.64
C MET A 244 13.78 13.88 7.24
N ARG A 245 14.64 13.62 6.23
CA ARG A 245 14.31 13.89 4.83
C ARG A 245 14.05 12.60 4.08
N TYR A 246 12.97 12.62 3.28
CA TYR A 246 12.61 11.51 2.40
C TYR A 246 12.49 12.01 0.96
N GLY A 247 12.97 11.20 0.00
CA GLY A 247 12.84 11.46 -1.44
C GLY A 247 12.31 10.24 -2.17
N PHE A 248 11.19 10.39 -2.88
CA PHE A 248 10.56 9.30 -3.62
C PHE A 248 10.59 9.60 -5.11
N GLY A 249 11.37 8.85 -5.89
CA GLY A 249 11.41 8.91 -7.34
C GLY A 249 10.68 7.70 -7.93
N LEU A 250 9.49 7.91 -8.47
CA LEU A 250 8.54 6.86 -8.81
C LEU A 250 8.02 7.01 -10.24
N THR A 251 8.06 5.93 -11.03
CA THR A 251 7.52 5.94 -12.39
C THR A 251 6.90 4.60 -12.78
N LEU A 252 5.89 4.65 -13.66
CA LEU A 252 5.30 3.52 -14.35
C LEU A 252 5.67 3.52 -15.85
N CYS A 253 6.58 4.42 -16.23
CA CYS A 253 7.00 4.70 -17.60
C CYS A 253 8.50 4.43 -17.80
N ALA A 254 9.05 3.42 -17.13
CA ALA A 254 10.45 3.03 -17.25
C ALA A 254 10.71 2.22 -18.53
N ALA A 255 11.96 2.23 -19.00
CA ALA A 255 12.39 1.39 -20.12
C ALA A 255 12.42 -0.10 -19.76
N GLU A 256 12.70 -0.40 -18.47
CA GLU A 256 12.74 -1.74 -17.90
C GLU A 256 12.13 -1.72 -16.50
N ARG A 257 11.43 -2.82 -16.15
CA ARG A 257 10.93 -2.98 -14.78
C ARG A 257 12.05 -3.47 -13.88
N THR A 258 12.30 -2.72 -12.80
CA THR A 258 13.21 -3.18 -11.73
C THR A 258 12.43 -3.36 -10.42
N PRO A 259 12.91 -4.21 -9.49
CA PRO A 259 12.34 -4.30 -8.15
C PRO A 259 12.35 -2.91 -7.48
N ALA A 260 11.21 -2.53 -6.95
CA ALA A 260 11.14 -1.29 -6.18
C ALA A 260 11.90 -1.45 -4.85
N ARG A 261 12.60 -0.40 -4.43
CA ARG A 261 13.47 -0.45 -3.26
C ARG A 261 13.39 0.82 -2.44
N VAL A 262 13.62 0.62 -1.15
CA VAL A 262 13.83 1.70 -0.19
C VAL A 262 15.31 1.77 0.16
N LEU A 263 15.87 2.97 0.16
CA LEU A 263 17.26 3.27 0.48
C LEU A 263 17.32 4.01 1.82
N VAL A 264 18.12 3.53 2.76
CA VAL A 264 18.47 4.27 3.98
C VAL A 264 19.92 4.68 3.85
N LEU A 265 20.14 5.98 3.74
CA LEU A 265 21.45 6.57 3.50
C LEU A 265 22.06 7.02 4.83
N GLY A 266 23.21 6.51 5.17
CA GLY A 266 23.92 6.84 6.39
C GLY A 266 25.30 7.46 6.11
N THR A 267 25.92 8.04 7.15
CA THR A 267 27.25 8.66 7.05
C THR A 267 28.39 7.65 6.81
N ARG A 268 28.13 6.34 7.02
CA ARG A 268 29.14 5.28 6.89
C ARG A 268 28.71 4.12 6.00
N GLY A 269 27.56 4.23 5.35
CA GLY A 269 27.05 3.19 4.47
C GLY A 269 25.59 3.37 4.12
N GLU A 270 25.04 2.37 3.44
CA GLU A 270 23.64 2.38 3.04
C GLU A 270 22.97 1.02 3.23
N ILE A 271 21.66 1.05 3.43
CA ILE A 271 20.78 -0.13 3.38
C ILE A 271 19.86 0.03 2.17
N ALA A 272 19.74 -1.03 1.37
CA ALA A 272 18.75 -1.13 0.29
C ALA A 272 17.81 -2.29 0.57
N LEU A 273 16.49 -1.99 0.67
CA LEU A 273 15.43 -2.97 0.88
C LEU A 273 14.60 -3.12 -0.40
N GLU A 274 14.72 -4.25 -1.07
CA GLU A 274 13.83 -4.69 -2.15
C GLU A 274 12.59 -5.36 -1.54
N TYR A 275 11.58 -4.59 -1.21
CA TYR A 275 10.44 -5.06 -0.41
C TYR A 275 9.53 -6.07 -1.14
N GLU A 276 9.57 -6.12 -2.47
CA GLU A 276 8.85 -7.14 -3.25
C GLU A 276 9.42 -8.55 -3.02
N HIS A 277 10.72 -8.64 -2.72
CA HIS A 277 11.47 -9.88 -2.56
C HIS A 277 11.92 -10.15 -1.12
N ASP A 278 11.54 -9.28 -0.15
CA ASP A 278 12.03 -9.33 1.23
C ASP A 278 13.56 -9.41 1.33
N ARG A 279 14.26 -8.78 0.36
CA ARG A 279 15.71 -8.80 0.24
C ARG A 279 16.31 -7.51 0.77
N LEU A 280 17.25 -7.62 1.69
CA LEU A 280 17.96 -6.52 2.30
C LEU A 280 19.45 -6.60 1.97
N ARG A 281 20.01 -5.51 1.48
CA ARG A 281 21.44 -5.31 1.28
C ARG A 281 21.94 -4.22 2.21
N LEU A 282 23.05 -4.49 2.91
CA LEU A 282 23.82 -3.52 3.67
C LEU A 282 25.17 -3.36 2.98
N SER A 283 25.60 -2.14 2.76
CA SER A 283 26.91 -1.80 2.21
C SER A 283 27.55 -0.71 3.05
N THR A 284 28.70 -1.01 3.66
CA THR A 284 29.55 -0.07 4.39
C THR A 284 30.99 -0.29 3.94
N ASP A 285 31.93 0.53 4.44
CA ASP A 285 33.37 0.33 4.23
C ASP A 285 33.91 -0.97 4.86
N ARG A 286 33.16 -1.61 5.77
CA ARG A 286 33.59 -2.80 6.54
C ARG A 286 32.77 -4.04 6.28
N ILE A 287 31.49 -3.87 5.96
CA ILE A 287 30.51 -4.97 5.86
C ILE A 287 29.76 -4.84 4.54
N ALA A 288 29.67 -5.96 3.82
CA ALA A 288 28.71 -6.16 2.75
C ALA A 288 27.81 -7.36 3.10
N MET A 289 26.51 -7.14 3.18
CA MET A 289 25.52 -8.18 3.45
C MET A 289 24.43 -8.15 2.37
N ASP A 290 24.01 -9.32 1.92
CA ASP A 290 22.88 -9.51 1.01
C ASP A 290 22.07 -10.70 1.53
N LYS A 291 20.85 -10.46 2.00
CA LYS A 291 20.04 -11.47 2.66
C LYS A 291 18.57 -11.34 2.32
N THR A 292 17.92 -12.48 2.05
CA THR A 292 16.47 -12.59 1.92
C THR A 292 15.87 -13.09 3.24
N TYR A 293 14.74 -12.52 3.61
CA TYR A 293 14.01 -12.80 4.84
C TYR A 293 12.64 -13.42 4.53
N GLY A 294 11.95 -13.86 5.54
CA GLY A 294 10.55 -14.25 5.44
C GLY A 294 9.59 -13.08 5.62
N ARG A 295 8.30 -13.40 5.56
CA ARG A 295 7.20 -12.45 5.76
C ARG A 295 6.11 -13.08 6.62
N THR A 296 5.52 -12.30 7.52
CA THR A 296 4.27 -12.64 8.21
C THR A 296 3.10 -12.07 7.41
N PRO A 297 2.16 -12.90 6.92
CA PRO A 297 0.95 -12.39 6.27
C PRO A 297 0.10 -11.56 7.24
N LEU A 298 -0.39 -10.39 6.77
CA LEU A 298 -1.10 -9.45 7.66
C LEU A 298 -2.43 -9.99 8.19
N LEU A 299 -3.12 -10.89 7.46
CA LEU A 299 -4.30 -11.54 7.97
C LEU A 299 -3.96 -12.49 9.14
N GLU A 300 -2.86 -13.22 9.03
CA GLU A 300 -2.38 -14.08 10.11
C GLU A 300 -1.97 -13.28 11.33
N ASP A 301 -1.27 -12.15 11.14
CA ASP A 301 -0.92 -11.24 12.22
C ASP A 301 -2.15 -10.68 12.94
N LEU A 302 -3.20 -10.33 12.21
CA LEU A 302 -4.47 -9.89 12.81
C LEU A 302 -5.11 -11.00 13.65
N LEU A 303 -5.16 -12.25 13.15
CA LEU A 303 -5.70 -13.39 13.89
C LEU A 303 -4.86 -13.69 15.14
N ASP A 304 -3.53 -13.64 15.05
CA ASP A 304 -2.64 -13.80 16.19
C ASP A 304 -2.85 -12.71 17.24
N ALA A 305 -3.01 -11.45 16.83
CA ALA A 305 -3.29 -10.34 17.74
C ALA A 305 -4.69 -10.43 18.40
N ARG A 306 -5.64 -11.11 17.75
CA ARG A 306 -6.94 -11.43 18.35
C ARG A 306 -6.83 -12.51 19.42
N ALA A 307 -6.00 -13.52 19.17
CA ALA A 307 -5.75 -14.61 20.12
C ALA A 307 -4.92 -14.14 21.33
N ASP A 308 -4.04 -13.17 21.14
CA ASP A 308 -3.18 -12.58 22.16
C ASP A 308 -3.30 -11.04 22.17
N SER A 309 -4.05 -10.51 23.12
CA SER A 309 -4.30 -9.07 23.22
C SER A 309 -3.07 -8.22 23.56
N SER A 310 -1.96 -8.84 23.95
CA SER A 310 -0.69 -8.14 24.19
C SER A 310 0.07 -7.82 22.90
N ARG A 311 -0.29 -8.46 21.78
CA ARG A 311 0.33 -8.22 20.47
C ARG A 311 -0.23 -6.96 19.82
N THR A 312 0.68 -6.15 19.28
CA THR A 312 0.35 -5.03 18.42
C THR A 312 0.31 -5.49 16.96
N LEU A 313 -0.52 -4.87 16.15
CA LEU A 313 -0.59 -5.13 14.71
C LEU A 313 0.69 -4.66 14.02
N LEU A 314 1.14 -5.41 13.02
CA LEU A 314 2.27 -5.02 12.17
C LEU A 314 1.98 -3.76 11.35
N CYS A 315 0.73 -3.56 10.94
CA CYS A 315 0.28 -2.40 10.21
C CYS A 315 -1.08 -1.91 10.75
N ASP A 316 -1.08 -1.37 11.96
CA ASP A 316 -2.27 -0.74 12.53
C ASP A 316 -2.66 0.49 11.70
N VAL A 317 -3.96 0.77 11.57
CA VAL A 317 -4.45 1.93 10.83
C VAL A 317 -3.85 3.24 11.35
N ARG A 318 -3.59 3.37 12.65
CA ARG A 318 -2.94 4.53 13.27
C ARG A 318 -1.53 4.77 12.76
N ASP A 319 -0.82 3.71 12.36
CA ASP A 319 0.55 3.75 11.85
C ASP A 319 0.63 4.06 10.34
N THR A 320 -0.48 4.39 9.69
CA THR A 320 -0.52 4.72 8.26
C THR A 320 -0.78 6.20 7.99
N GLY A 321 -0.89 7.01 9.04
CA GLY A 321 -1.18 8.45 8.95
C GLY A 321 -0.15 9.25 8.15
N ALA A 322 1.15 8.93 8.30
CA ALA A 322 2.21 9.57 7.52
C ALA A 322 2.05 9.34 6.02
N PHE A 323 1.71 8.12 5.59
CA PHE A 323 1.39 7.84 4.20
C PHE A 323 0.14 8.61 3.74
N MET A 324 -0.90 8.67 4.57
CA MET A 324 -2.12 9.43 4.26
C MET A 324 -1.87 10.94 4.16
N ARG A 325 -0.87 11.47 4.86
CA ARG A 325 -0.43 12.87 4.70
C ARG A 325 0.21 13.10 3.34
N VAL A 326 1.00 12.14 2.83
CA VAL A 326 1.55 12.18 1.46
C VAL A 326 0.43 12.05 0.42
N LEU A 327 -0.50 11.10 0.59
CA LEU A 327 -1.67 10.95 -0.28
C LEU A 327 -2.48 12.25 -0.34
N GLU A 328 -2.70 12.92 0.80
CA GLU A 328 -3.44 14.19 0.86
C GLU A 328 -2.74 15.29 0.07
N ALA A 329 -1.41 15.38 0.14
CA ALA A 329 -0.64 16.34 -0.65
C ALA A 329 -0.80 16.08 -2.16
N VAL A 330 -0.75 14.82 -2.60
CA VAL A 330 -1.02 14.43 -3.99
C VAL A 330 -2.47 14.76 -4.39
N ARG A 331 -3.44 14.45 -3.53
CA ARG A 331 -4.86 14.66 -3.78
C ARG A 331 -5.24 16.14 -3.93
N THR A 332 -4.67 16.99 -3.07
CA THR A 332 -4.98 18.43 -3.03
C THR A 332 -4.03 19.29 -3.87
N GLY A 333 -2.92 18.71 -4.31
CA GLY A 333 -1.94 19.37 -5.16
C GLY A 333 -2.46 19.66 -6.57
N ALA A 334 -1.64 20.33 -7.37
CA ALA A 334 -1.93 20.60 -8.77
C ALA A 334 -2.15 19.30 -9.57
N ASP A 335 -2.86 19.42 -10.67
CA ASP A 335 -3.01 18.29 -11.59
C ASP A 335 -1.66 17.91 -12.20
N PRO A 336 -1.42 16.60 -12.45
CA PRO A 336 -0.17 16.16 -13.05
C PRO A 336 0.09 16.81 -14.41
N THR A 337 1.29 17.36 -14.57
CA THR A 337 1.73 18.02 -15.81
C THR A 337 1.97 16.96 -16.88
N PRO A 338 1.41 17.10 -18.10
CA PRO A 338 1.76 16.23 -19.20
C PRO A 338 3.27 16.35 -19.52
N LEU A 339 3.93 15.19 -19.68
CA LEU A 339 5.32 15.17 -20.12
C LEU A 339 5.43 15.62 -21.60
N PRO A 340 6.47 16.40 -21.97
CA PRO A 340 6.72 16.78 -23.36
C PRO A 340 6.95 15.54 -24.26
N ASP A 341 6.49 15.60 -25.51
CA ASP A 341 6.60 14.48 -26.47
C ASP A 341 8.07 14.12 -26.78
N ASP A 342 8.98 15.07 -26.71
CA ASP A 342 10.41 14.88 -27.01
C ASP A 342 11.17 14.10 -25.94
N VAL A 343 10.58 13.88 -24.75
CA VAL A 343 11.16 13.04 -23.70
C VAL A 343 10.44 11.69 -23.54
N VAL A 344 9.41 11.42 -24.35
CA VAL A 344 8.57 10.21 -24.24
C VAL A 344 8.67 9.37 -25.52
N ASP A 345 9.17 8.15 -25.39
CA ASP A 345 9.19 7.17 -26.47
C ASP A 345 8.05 6.15 -26.26
N TRP A 346 7.16 6.00 -27.24
CA TRP A 346 6.09 5.02 -27.16
C TRP A 346 6.56 3.64 -27.67
N ARG A 347 6.27 2.59 -26.90
CA ARG A 347 6.59 1.19 -27.24
C ARG A 347 5.35 0.32 -27.22
N GLY A 348 5.42 -0.83 -27.91
CA GLY A 348 4.32 -1.77 -28.03
C GLY A 348 3.13 -1.25 -28.84
N GLU A 349 2.13 -2.10 -29.05
CA GLU A 349 0.90 -1.80 -29.78
C GLU A 349 -0.31 -2.33 -29.01
N GLY A 350 -1.51 -1.79 -29.29
CA GLY A 350 -2.75 -2.22 -28.65
C GLY A 350 -2.66 -2.18 -27.12
N ASP A 351 -3.00 -3.29 -26.49
CA ASP A 351 -3.01 -3.44 -25.03
C ASP A 351 -1.61 -3.39 -24.39
N ASP A 352 -0.56 -3.71 -25.17
CA ASP A 352 0.83 -3.65 -24.70
C ASP A 352 1.47 -2.28 -24.88
N ARG A 353 0.79 -1.34 -25.51
CA ARG A 353 1.30 0.01 -25.73
C ARG A 353 1.56 0.72 -24.40
N HIS A 354 2.77 1.30 -24.28
CA HIS A 354 3.18 2.02 -23.08
C HIS A 354 4.21 3.11 -23.41
N PRO A 355 4.24 4.22 -22.64
CA PRO A 355 5.26 5.24 -22.76
C PRO A 355 6.53 4.84 -22.00
N VAL A 356 7.67 5.24 -22.53
CA VAL A 356 8.97 5.19 -21.87
C VAL A 356 9.51 6.61 -21.77
N VAL A 357 9.67 7.11 -20.55
CA VAL A 357 10.27 8.41 -20.29
C VAL A 357 11.79 8.28 -20.28
N ARG A 358 12.45 9.10 -21.09
CA ARG A 358 13.90 9.01 -21.29
C ARG A 358 14.66 9.29 -20.00
N ASP A 359 15.59 8.41 -19.66
CA ASP A 359 16.45 8.47 -18.46
C ASP A 359 15.71 8.57 -17.10
N VAL A 360 14.41 8.28 -17.07
CA VAL A 360 13.59 8.41 -15.83
C VAL A 360 14.14 7.58 -14.68
N ALA A 361 14.73 6.42 -14.93
CA ALA A 361 15.33 5.59 -13.90
C ALA A 361 16.51 6.29 -13.20
N HIS A 362 17.37 6.97 -13.98
CA HIS A 362 18.46 7.78 -13.45
C HIS A 362 17.94 8.94 -12.57
N TRP A 363 16.93 9.67 -13.06
CA TRP A 363 16.36 10.78 -12.31
C TRP A 363 15.64 10.32 -11.05
N SER A 364 14.90 9.20 -11.09
CA SER A 364 14.27 8.61 -9.90
C SER A 364 15.28 8.18 -8.84
N GLU A 365 16.41 7.59 -9.24
CA GLU A 365 17.51 7.26 -8.33
C GLU A 365 18.10 8.52 -7.67
N ARG A 366 18.29 9.60 -8.45
CA ARG A 366 18.79 10.87 -7.91
C ARG A 366 17.85 11.46 -6.88
N VAL A 367 16.54 11.49 -7.15
CA VAL A 367 15.52 11.93 -6.17
C VAL A 367 15.67 11.18 -4.86
N ALA A 368 15.74 9.86 -4.92
CA ALA A 368 15.85 9.03 -3.71
C ALA A 368 17.16 9.25 -2.94
N ARG A 369 18.26 9.51 -3.64
CA ARG A 369 19.58 9.72 -3.00
C ARG A 369 19.81 11.12 -2.47
N THR A 370 19.17 12.13 -3.06
CA THR A 370 19.40 13.54 -2.67
C THR A 370 18.23 14.15 -1.91
N GLN A 371 17.09 13.48 -1.85
CA GLN A 371 15.81 13.98 -1.32
C GLN A 371 15.40 15.33 -1.92
N GLN A 372 15.68 15.49 -3.23
CA GLN A 372 15.28 16.64 -4.05
C GLN A 372 14.22 16.20 -5.06
N THR A 373 13.36 17.14 -5.49
CA THR A 373 12.36 16.86 -6.53
C THR A 373 12.97 16.86 -7.93
N PHE A 374 12.24 16.40 -8.94
CA PHE A 374 12.70 16.46 -10.35
C PHE A 374 13.00 17.89 -10.77
N ALA A 375 12.17 18.86 -10.36
CA ALA A 375 12.37 20.27 -10.68
C ALA A 375 13.66 20.82 -10.04
N GLU A 376 13.92 20.52 -8.78
CA GLU A 376 15.15 20.94 -8.09
C GLU A 376 16.41 20.29 -8.70
N LEU A 377 16.28 19.10 -9.24
CA LEU A 377 17.36 18.38 -9.92
C LEU A 377 17.57 18.85 -11.35
N GLY A 378 16.65 19.63 -11.94
CA GLY A 378 16.69 20.07 -13.32
C GLY A 378 16.44 18.95 -14.32
N ALA A 379 15.52 18.05 -14.05
CA ALA A 379 15.15 17.00 -14.99
C ALA A 379 14.59 17.62 -16.29
N PRO A 380 14.88 17.04 -17.48
CA PRO A 380 14.62 17.70 -18.77
C PRO A 380 13.17 18.10 -19.03
N TRP A 381 12.23 17.49 -18.33
CA TRP A 381 10.79 17.74 -18.47
C TRP A 381 10.22 18.73 -17.46
N THR A 382 11.06 19.36 -16.63
CA THR A 382 10.63 20.28 -15.58
C THR A 382 10.73 21.76 -15.98
N THR A 383 11.19 22.05 -17.18
CA THR A 383 11.39 23.42 -17.72
C THR A 383 10.16 23.91 -18.47
#